data_038e25825f3acd0b4ac7f928aaee59e3
#
_entry.id   038e25825f3acd0b4ac7f928aaee59e3
#
_cell.length_a   1.000
_cell.length_b   1.000
_cell.length_c   1.000
_cell.angle_alpha   90.00
_cell.angle_beta   90.00
_cell.angle_gamma   90.00
#
_symmetry.space_group_name_H-M   'P 1'
#
loop_
_entity.id
_entity.type
_entity.pdbx_description
1 polymer ?
#
loop_
_entity_poly.entity_id
_entity_poly.type
_entity_poly.pdbx_seq_one_letter_code
_entity_poly.pdbx_strand_id
1 'polypeptide(L)'
;MYVMKAVLEVSIELQDTEWSFTYTNHDREIVRAIVFDENRDYYFVRVMRDDDFGKAELIETSGGGVENGEDLIYAVKRELKEELGVEVNIVCKIGVVSDYYNLIHRHNINHYYLCKAISFGDKHLTKDEAECFHLSTLKISYEDAIKEYERCSNTKIGRLIANREIPILKYANEILEDLSTNSVILAVV
;
A
#
# COMPACT_ATOMS: atom_id res chain seq x y z
N MET A 1 -20.69 25.47 -8.45
CA MET A 1 -19.37 25.55 -7.78
C MET A 1 -19.26 24.28 -6.91
N TYR A 2 -18.52 23.28 -7.41
CA TYR A 2 -18.36 22.00 -6.69
C TYR A 2 -17.46 22.20 -5.49
N VAL A 3 -17.97 21.94 -4.31
CA VAL A 3 -17.14 21.76 -3.13
C VAL A 3 -16.78 20.27 -3.09
N MET A 4 -15.65 19.88 -3.69
CA MET A 4 -15.05 18.59 -3.34
C MET A 4 -14.85 18.63 -1.83
N LYS A 5 -15.50 17.69 -1.12
CA LYS A 5 -15.22 17.47 0.30
C LYS A 5 -13.72 17.19 0.38
N ALA A 6 -12.98 18.00 1.09
CA ALA A 6 -11.55 17.79 1.25
C ALA A 6 -11.34 16.40 1.87
N VAL A 7 -10.58 15.54 1.17
CA VAL A 7 -10.14 14.29 1.77
C VAL A 7 -9.21 14.65 2.92
N LEU A 8 -9.58 14.26 4.14
CA LEU A 8 -8.72 14.47 5.30
C LEU A 8 -7.63 13.41 5.29
N GLU A 9 -6.37 13.84 5.27
CA GLU A 9 -5.25 12.91 5.39
C GLU A 9 -5.27 12.25 6.78
N VAL A 10 -5.14 10.92 6.82
CA VAL A 10 -5.00 10.19 8.09
C VAL A 10 -3.55 10.18 8.54
N SER A 11 -3.34 10.18 9.86
CA SER A 11 -2.02 9.99 10.47
C SER A 11 -2.15 8.89 11.53
N ILE A 12 -1.42 7.79 11.31
CA ILE A 12 -1.48 6.61 12.16
C ILE A 12 -0.06 6.31 12.66
N GLU A 13 0.08 6.02 13.95
CA GLU A 13 1.31 5.55 14.56
C GLU A 13 1.10 4.14 15.13
N LEU A 14 1.94 3.19 14.70
CA LEU A 14 1.85 1.78 15.05
C LEU A 14 3.15 1.32 15.70
N GLN A 15 3.03 0.70 16.87
CA GLN A 15 4.16 0.05 17.55
C GLN A 15 4.28 -1.40 17.08
N ASP A 16 5.51 -1.90 17.01
CA ASP A 16 5.76 -3.33 16.81
C ASP A 16 5.40 -4.10 18.07
N THR A 17 4.34 -4.90 17.98
CA THR A 17 3.86 -5.75 19.08
C THR A 17 4.37 -7.19 19.01
N GLU A 18 5.13 -7.54 17.98
CA GLU A 18 5.56 -8.91 17.69
C GLU A 18 7.01 -9.20 18.13
N TRP A 19 7.85 -8.18 18.11
CA TRP A 19 9.25 -8.27 18.54
C TRP A 19 9.57 -7.20 19.58
N SER A 20 10.40 -7.57 20.54
CA SER A 20 10.80 -6.64 21.60
C SER A 20 11.60 -5.47 21.04
N PHE A 21 11.25 -4.28 21.49
CA PHE A 21 12.03 -3.09 21.17
C PHE A 21 13.42 -3.15 21.84
N THR A 22 14.45 -2.75 21.11
CA THR A 22 15.81 -2.54 21.64
C THR A 22 16.29 -1.14 21.31
N TYR A 23 16.37 -0.79 20.04
CA TYR A 23 16.71 0.56 19.55
C TYR A 23 16.22 0.69 18.09
N THR A 24 16.12 1.93 17.62
CA THR A 24 15.92 2.24 16.20
C THR A 24 17.22 2.73 15.60
N ASN A 25 17.66 2.14 14.50
CA ASN A 25 18.91 2.47 13.84
C ASN A 25 18.73 3.61 12.81
N HIS A 26 17.62 3.59 12.08
CA HIS A 26 17.35 4.59 11.04
C HIS A 26 15.85 4.68 10.73
N ASP A 27 15.46 5.84 10.24
CA ASP A 27 14.16 6.07 9.62
C ASP A 27 14.25 5.74 8.12
N ARG A 28 13.15 5.23 7.56
CA ARG A 28 13.02 4.99 6.13
C ARG A 28 11.73 5.59 5.61
N GLU A 29 11.83 6.52 4.68
CA GLU A 29 10.66 7.00 3.95
C GLU A 29 10.27 6.00 2.87
N ILE A 30 8.97 5.72 2.80
CA ILE A 30 8.37 4.73 1.90
C ILE A 30 7.13 5.35 1.26
N VAL A 31 6.94 5.15 -0.02
CA VAL A 31 5.69 5.42 -0.71
C VAL A 31 4.93 4.13 -0.93
N ARG A 32 3.59 4.18 -0.78
CA ARG A 32 2.69 3.06 -1.00
C ARG A 32 1.42 3.52 -1.71
N ALA A 33 0.83 2.64 -2.49
CA ALA A 33 -0.39 2.98 -3.21
C ALA A 33 -1.49 1.92 -3.05
N ILE A 34 -2.70 2.40 -2.80
CA ILE A 34 -3.92 1.65 -3.05
C ILE A 34 -4.29 1.90 -4.51
N VAL A 35 -4.06 0.90 -5.36
CA VAL A 35 -4.33 0.96 -6.80
C VAL A 35 -5.64 0.27 -7.09
N PHE A 36 -6.53 0.93 -7.84
CA PHE A 36 -7.82 0.38 -8.26
C PHE A 36 -8.09 0.64 -9.75
N ASP A 37 -8.96 -0.17 -10.36
CA ASP A 37 -9.39 0.01 -11.75
C ASP A 37 -10.85 0.49 -11.88
N GLU A 38 -11.36 0.52 -13.10
CA GLU A 38 -12.72 0.95 -13.42
C GLU A 38 -13.81 0.06 -12.82
N ASN A 39 -13.48 -1.22 -12.59
CA ASN A 39 -14.38 -2.20 -11.96
C ASN A 39 -14.33 -2.16 -10.44
N ARG A 40 -13.45 -1.30 -9.85
CA ARG A 40 -13.14 -1.26 -8.43
C ARG A 40 -12.47 -2.53 -7.91
N ASP A 41 -11.78 -3.26 -8.78
CA ASP A 41 -10.81 -4.25 -8.35
C ASP A 41 -9.52 -3.57 -7.92
N TYR A 42 -8.90 -4.10 -6.88
CA TYR A 42 -7.68 -3.58 -6.29
C TYR A 42 -6.48 -4.41 -6.71
N TYR A 43 -5.33 -3.75 -6.84
CA TYR A 43 -4.07 -4.37 -7.25
C TYR A 43 -3.06 -4.32 -6.11
N PHE A 44 -2.57 -5.49 -5.76
CA PHE A 44 -1.58 -5.72 -4.72
C PHE A 44 -0.40 -6.50 -5.26
N VAL A 45 0.67 -6.59 -4.47
CA VAL A 45 1.75 -7.54 -4.67
C VAL A 45 1.60 -8.70 -3.70
N ARG A 46 1.76 -9.92 -4.22
CA ARG A 46 1.91 -11.11 -3.41
C ARG A 46 3.40 -11.37 -3.25
N VAL A 47 3.83 -11.57 -2.01
CA VAL A 47 5.23 -11.73 -1.63
C VAL A 47 5.40 -13.05 -0.89
N MET A 48 6.35 -13.86 -1.34
CA MET A 48 6.77 -15.07 -0.63
C MET A 48 8.09 -14.78 0.08
N ARG A 49 8.07 -14.81 1.40
CA ARG A 49 9.25 -14.52 2.23
C ARG A 49 9.79 -15.78 2.87
N ASP A 50 11.11 -15.85 2.95
CA ASP A 50 11.86 -16.83 3.77
C ASP A 50 13.13 -16.11 4.25
N ASP A 51 12.98 -15.24 5.25
CA ASP A 51 14.01 -14.33 5.75
C ASP A 51 13.97 -14.26 7.29
N ASP A 52 14.63 -13.26 7.88
CA ASP A 52 14.72 -13.08 9.34
C ASP A 52 13.33 -12.97 10.02
N PHE A 53 12.31 -12.52 9.30
CA PHE A 53 10.92 -12.49 9.79
C PHE A 53 10.24 -13.88 9.77
N GLY A 54 10.91 -14.87 9.19
CA GLY A 54 10.40 -16.22 9.00
C GLY A 54 9.75 -16.43 7.63
N LYS A 55 9.19 -17.63 7.46
CA LYS A 55 8.53 -18.01 6.21
C LYS A 55 7.08 -17.56 6.20
N ALA A 56 6.70 -16.78 5.19
CA ALA A 56 5.34 -16.27 5.04
C ALA A 56 4.99 -16.01 3.56
N GLU A 57 3.72 -16.22 3.22
CA GLU A 57 3.10 -15.74 1.99
C GLU A 57 2.18 -14.56 2.36
N LEU A 58 2.48 -13.40 1.84
CA LEU A 58 1.87 -12.13 2.22
C LEU A 58 1.24 -11.43 1.02
N ILE A 59 0.27 -10.57 1.31
CA ILE A 59 -0.23 -9.53 0.42
C ILE A 59 0.26 -8.18 0.95
N GLU A 60 0.76 -7.33 0.07
CA GLU A 60 1.18 -5.96 0.41
C GLU A 60 0.69 -4.96 -0.64
N THR A 61 0.52 -3.70 -0.24
CA THR A 61 0.39 -2.60 -1.20
C THR A 61 1.69 -2.43 -1.95
N SER A 62 1.60 -2.17 -3.26
CA SER A 62 2.78 -1.85 -4.06
C SER A 62 3.41 -0.54 -3.61
N GLY A 63 4.73 -0.50 -3.60
CA GLY A 63 5.51 0.66 -3.20
C GLY A 63 6.84 0.28 -2.58
N GLY A 64 7.70 1.26 -2.39
CA GLY A 64 9.05 1.06 -1.89
C GLY A 64 9.71 2.31 -1.35
N GLY A 65 11.01 2.26 -1.17
CA GLY A 65 11.78 3.33 -0.59
C GLY A 65 11.87 4.57 -1.47
N VAL A 66 11.76 5.73 -0.84
CA VAL A 66 12.03 7.01 -1.50
C VAL A 66 13.54 7.19 -1.62
N GLU A 67 14.02 7.49 -2.82
CA GLU A 67 15.43 7.74 -3.06
C GLU A 67 15.84 9.13 -2.55
N ASN A 68 17.15 9.32 -2.31
CA ASN A 68 17.63 10.58 -1.78
C ASN A 68 17.35 11.77 -2.72
N GLY A 69 16.52 12.70 -2.25
CA GLY A 69 16.10 13.88 -3.03
C GLY A 69 14.98 13.61 -4.03
N GLU A 70 14.41 12.40 -4.03
CA GLU A 70 13.27 12.04 -4.89
C GLU A 70 11.97 12.66 -4.36
N ASP A 71 11.14 13.17 -5.27
CA ASP A 71 9.79 13.62 -4.95
C ASP A 71 8.86 12.43 -4.69
N LEU A 72 7.98 12.51 -3.69
CA LEU A 72 7.09 11.42 -3.30
C LEU A 72 6.13 10.99 -4.41
N ILE A 73 5.64 11.92 -5.22
CA ILE A 73 4.74 11.63 -6.35
C ILE A 73 5.49 10.89 -7.45
N TYR A 74 6.75 11.25 -7.68
CA TYR A 74 7.60 10.55 -8.63
C TYR A 74 7.93 9.15 -8.10
N ALA A 75 8.32 9.03 -6.83
CA ALA A 75 8.64 7.76 -6.19
C ALA A 75 7.49 6.75 -6.29
N VAL A 76 6.26 7.14 -5.94
CA VAL A 76 5.12 6.23 -6.01
C VAL A 76 4.83 5.77 -7.44
N LYS A 77 4.95 6.64 -8.44
CA LYS A 77 4.73 6.26 -9.84
C LYS A 77 5.83 5.32 -10.34
N ARG A 78 7.10 5.55 -9.96
CA ARG A 78 8.24 4.69 -10.28
C ARG A 78 8.02 3.29 -9.73
N GLU A 79 7.73 3.17 -8.42
CA GLU A 79 7.50 1.89 -7.75
C GLU A 79 6.32 1.12 -8.37
N LEU A 80 5.20 1.79 -8.65
CA LEU A 80 4.05 1.16 -9.30
C LEU A 80 4.36 0.64 -10.70
N LYS A 81 5.20 1.35 -11.44
CA LYS A 81 5.65 0.91 -12.76
C LYS A 81 6.60 -0.28 -12.66
N GLU A 82 7.50 -0.28 -11.70
CA GLU A 82 8.46 -1.37 -11.47
C GLU A 82 7.76 -2.65 -11.01
N GLU A 83 6.94 -2.59 -9.97
CA GLU A 83 6.34 -3.76 -9.34
C GLU A 83 5.08 -4.29 -10.05
N LEU A 84 4.20 -3.39 -10.52
CA LEU A 84 2.93 -3.75 -11.15
C LEU A 84 2.91 -3.55 -12.66
N GLY A 85 3.87 -2.81 -13.23
CA GLY A 85 3.85 -2.40 -14.63
C GLY A 85 2.71 -1.42 -14.93
N VAL A 86 2.20 -0.68 -13.95
CA VAL A 86 1.01 0.14 -14.08
C VAL A 86 1.33 1.62 -14.18
N GLU A 87 0.70 2.30 -15.15
CA GLU A 87 0.62 3.76 -15.18
C GLU A 87 -0.66 4.21 -14.48
N VAL A 88 -0.57 5.25 -13.64
CA VAL A 88 -1.68 5.66 -12.77
C VAL A 88 -1.95 7.16 -12.81
N ASN A 89 -3.22 7.51 -12.56
CA ASN A 89 -3.61 8.82 -12.07
C ASN A 89 -3.70 8.80 -10.54
N ILE A 90 -2.98 9.69 -9.88
CA ILE A 90 -3.10 9.88 -8.45
C ILE A 90 -4.40 10.63 -8.17
N VAL A 91 -5.29 10.02 -7.38
CA VAL A 91 -6.58 10.60 -6.98
C VAL A 91 -6.37 11.55 -5.81
N CYS A 92 -5.70 11.07 -4.75
CA CYS A 92 -5.36 11.86 -3.58
C CYS A 92 -4.25 11.19 -2.76
N LYS A 93 -3.67 11.94 -1.84
CA LYS A 93 -2.91 11.38 -0.73
C LYS A 93 -3.90 10.91 0.34
N ILE A 94 -3.75 9.66 0.80
CA ILE A 94 -4.59 9.08 1.86
C ILE A 94 -4.08 9.54 3.23
N GLY A 95 -2.75 9.52 3.42
CA GLY A 95 -2.14 9.92 4.68
C GLY A 95 -0.76 9.31 4.90
N VAL A 96 -0.38 9.26 6.17
CA VAL A 96 0.91 8.73 6.62
C VAL A 96 0.70 7.69 7.71
N VAL A 97 1.41 6.56 7.59
CA VAL A 97 1.50 5.56 8.66
C VAL A 97 2.96 5.43 9.08
N SER A 98 3.21 5.71 10.35
CA SER A 98 4.47 5.49 11.01
C SER A 98 4.43 4.12 11.69
N ASP A 99 5.34 3.21 11.35
CA ASP A 99 5.41 1.88 11.93
C ASP A 99 6.83 1.41 12.22
N TYR A 100 6.97 0.52 13.20
CA TYR A 100 8.24 0.00 13.65
C TYR A 100 8.39 -1.48 13.29
N TYR A 101 9.61 -1.87 12.91
CA TYR A 101 10.06 -3.25 12.72
C TYR A 101 11.25 -3.50 13.64
N ASN A 102 10.96 -3.85 14.89
CA ASN A 102 11.96 -3.98 15.96
C ASN A 102 13.01 -5.04 15.66
N LEU A 103 12.63 -6.12 14.96
CA LEU A 103 13.55 -7.20 14.58
C LEU A 103 14.73 -6.69 13.75
N ILE A 104 14.52 -5.71 12.90
CA ILE A 104 15.53 -5.11 12.01
C ILE A 104 15.87 -3.67 12.39
N HIS A 105 15.46 -3.23 13.59
CA HIS A 105 15.76 -1.91 14.15
C HIS A 105 15.35 -0.74 13.25
N ARG A 106 14.23 -0.85 12.55
CA ARG A 106 13.79 0.11 11.54
C ARG A 106 12.47 0.76 11.91
N HIS A 107 12.41 2.08 11.71
CA HIS A 107 11.20 2.88 11.72
C HIS A 107 10.88 3.27 10.28
N ASN A 108 9.63 3.07 9.86
CA ASN A 108 9.17 3.44 8.53
C ASN A 108 8.16 4.58 8.61
N ILE A 109 8.26 5.50 7.67
CA ILE A 109 7.29 6.56 7.43
C ILE A 109 6.66 6.27 6.08
N ASN A 110 5.45 5.67 6.08
CA ASN A 110 4.77 5.24 4.87
C ASN A 110 3.78 6.29 4.39
N HIS A 111 4.02 6.87 3.21
CA HIS A 111 3.15 7.83 2.54
C HIS A 111 2.20 7.08 1.60
N TYR A 112 0.90 7.09 1.91
CA TYR A 112 -0.11 6.36 1.14
C TYR A 112 -0.84 7.24 0.15
N TYR A 113 -1.02 6.73 -1.07
CA TYR A 113 -1.74 7.37 -2.16
C TYR A 113 -2.85 6.47 -2.69
N LEU A 114 -3.99 7.08 -3.05
CA LEU A 114 -5.06 6.44 -3.81
C LEU A 114 -4.81 6.69 -5.29
N CYS A 115 -4.69 5.63 -6.07
CA CYS A 115 -4.27 5.68 -7.47
C CYS A 115 -5.23 4.91 -8.37
N LYS A 116 -5.72 5.56 -9.45
CA LYS A 116 -6.51 4.90 -10.48
C LYS A 116 -5.60 4.39 -11.58
N ALA A 117 -5.68 3.09 -11.89
CA ALA A 117 -4.96 2.47 -13.00
C ALA A 117 -5.43 3.04 -14.34
N ILE A 118 -4.48 3.33 -15.25
CA ILE A 118 -4.72 3.81 -16.61
C ILE A 118 -4.40 2.72 -17.61
N SER A 119 -3.21 2.16 -17.52
CA SER A 119 -2.71 1.12 -18.44
C SER A 119 -1.69 0.24 -17.74
N PHE A 120 -1.54 -0.98 -18.26
CA PHE A 120 -0.56 -1.94 -17.79
C PHE A 120 0.45 -2.24 -18.90
N GLY A 121 1.71 -2.39 -18.51
CA GLY A 121 2.84 -2.74 -19.37
C GLY A 121 3.79 -3.69 -18.65
N ASP A 122 5.04 -3.73 -19.10
CA ASP A 122 6.06 -4.60 -18.53
C ASP A 122 6.47 -4.13 -17.12
N LYS A 123 6.77 -5.10 -16.27
CA LYS A 123 7.34 -4.87 -14.93
C LYS A 123 8.86 -4.83 -15.01
N HIS A 124 9.45 -4.14 -14.05
CA HIS A 124 10.91 -4.01 -13.93
C HIS A 124 11.37 -4.39 -12.52
N LEU A 125 11.06 -5.62 -12.12
CA LEU A 125 11.41 -6.14 -10.79
C LEU A 125 12.93 -6.18 -10.60
N THR A 126 13.38 -5.82 -9.42
CA THR A 126 14.75 -6.10 -8.99
C THR A 126 14.99 -7.60 -8.90
N LYS A 127 16.26 -8.01 -8.86
CA LYS A 127 16.61 -9.43 -8.72
C LYS A 127 16.02 -10.04 -7.45
N ASP A 128 16.06 -9.30 -6.33
CA ASP A 128 15.55 -9.78 -5.05
C ASP A 128 14.03 -9.95 -5.08
N GLU A 129 13.29 -9.00 -5.68
CA GLU A 129 11.83 -9.10 -5.85
C GLU A 129 11.42 -10.29 -6.72
N ALA A 130 12.16 -10.56 -7.78
CA ALA A 130 11.86 -11.65 -8.70
C ALA A 130 12.28 -13.02 -8.13
N GLU A 131 13.52 -13.15 -7.62
CA GLU A 131 14.12 -14.44 -7.28
C GLU A 131 13.98 -14.81 -5.80
N CYS A 132 14.01 -13.80 -4.87
CA CYS A 132 13.93 -14.05 -3.44
C CYS A 132 12.50 -13.93 -2.90
N PHE A 133 11.76 -12.91 -3.34
CA PHE A 133 10.40 -12.66 -2.88
C PHE A 133 9.33 -13.19 -3.82
N HIS A 134 9.68 -13.68 -5.01
CA HIS A 134 8.75 -14.18 -6.02
C HIS A 134 7.53 -13.28 -6.20
N LEU A 135 7.79 -11.98 -6.29
CA LEU A 135 6.77 -10.95 -6.32
C LEU A 135 5.86 -11.12 -7.53
N SER A 136 4.57 -11.20 -7.27
CA SER A 136 3.55 -11.33 -8.31
C SER A 136 2.38 -10.38 -8.08
N THR A 137 1.69 -10.00 -9.16
CA THR A 137 0.49 -9.16 -9.05
C THR A 137 -0.71 -9.98 -8.62
N LEU A 138 -1.48 -9.43 -7.68
CA LEU A 138 -2.76 -9.94 -7.26
C LEU A 138 -3.84 -8.89 -7.54
N LYS A 139 -4.82 -9.24 -8.39
CA LYS A 139 -6.01 -8.43 -8.65
C LYS A 139 -7.20 -9.07 -7.96
N ILE A 140 -7.84 -8.38 -7.01
CA ILE A 140 -8.94 -8.90 -6.20
C ILE A 140 -9.92 -7.79 -5.79
N SER A 141 -11.12 -8.20 -5.33
CA SER A 141 -12.11 -7.30 -4.74
C SER A 141 -11.64 -6.72 -3.39
N TYR A 142 -12.34 -5.68 -2.94
CA TYR A 142 -12.11 -5.12 -1.60
C TYR A 142 -12.29 -6.16 -0.49
N GLU A 143 -13.38 -6.92 -0.55
CA GLU A 143 -13.72 -7.93 0.44
C GLU A 143 -12.68 -9.06 0.49
N ASP A 144 -12.19 -9.47 -0.67
CA ASP A 144 -11.17 -10.52 -0.74
C ASP A 144 -9.80 -10.01 -0.30
N ALA A 145 -9.50 -8.73 -0.53
CA ALA A 145 -8.28 -8.12 0.00
C ALA A 145 -8.27 -8.10 1.54
N ILE A 146 -9.39 -7.75 2.17
CA ILE A 146 -9.52 -7.82 3.64
C ILE A 146 -9.28 -9.25 4.13
N LYS A 147 -9.93 -10.27 3.52
CA LYS A 147 -9.73 -11.68 3.88
C LYS A 147 -8.27 -12.14 3.71
N GLU A 148 -7.60 -11.69 2.65
CA GLU A 148 -6.19 -12.02 2.42
C GLU A 148 -5.28 -11.42 3.50
N TYR A 149 -5.48 -10.17 3.91
CA TYR A 149 -4.75 -9.58 5.04
C TYR A 149 -5.03 -10.33 6.35
N GLU A 150 -6.29 -10.70 6.62
CA GLU A 150 -6.66 -11.51 7.78
C GLU A 150 -6.00 -12.90 7.74
N ARG A 151 -5.96 -13.56 6.58
CA ARG A 151 -5.24 -14.82 6.38
C ARG A 151 -3.74 -14.68 6.68
N CYS A 152 -3.11 -13.63 6.20
CA CYS A 152 -1.69 -13.36 6.44
C CYS A 152 -1.36 -13.12 7.93
N SER A 153 -2.35 -12.72 8.74
CA SER A 153 -2.20 -12.45 10.18
C SER A 153 -1.92 -13.70 11.01
N ASN A 154 -1.82 -14.89 10.41
CA ASN A 154 -1.35 -16.11 11.08
C ASN A 154 0.15 -16.08 11.40
N THR A 155 0.92 -15.16 10.78
CA THR A 155 2.34 -14.94 11.04
C THR A 155 2.57 -13.61 11.76
N LYS A 156 3.70 -13.47 12.45
CA LYS A 156 4.08 -12.22 13.13
C LYS A 156 4.17 -11.04 12.15
N ILE A 157 4.93 -11.22 11.08
CA ILE A 157 5.08 -10.18 10.06
C ILE A 157 3.74 -9.85 9.37
N GLY A 158 2.91 -10.86 9.12
CA GLY A 158 1.57 -10.68 8.55
C GLY A 158 0.66 -9.84 9.44
N ARG A 159 0.75 -9.98 10.79
CA ARG A 159 -0.02 -9.13 11.72
C ARG A 159 0.41 -7.68 11.67
N LEU A 160 1.73 -7.40 11.62
CA LEU A 160 2.21 -6.02 11.48
C LEU A 160 1.72 -5.39 10.16
N ILE A 161 1.82 -6.13 9.06
CA ILE A 161 1.35 -5.68 7.75
C ILE A 161 -0.17 -5.45 7.77
N ALA A 162 -0.96 -6.40 8.24
CA ALA A 162 -2.42 -6.27 8.31
C ALA A 162 -2.87 -5.08 9.18
N ASN A 163 -2.20 -4.86 10.32
CA ASN A 163 -2.48 -3.72 11.19
C ASN A 163 -2.24 -2.37 10.51
N ARG A 164 -1.28 -2.30 9.60
CA ARG A 164 -0.99 -1.10 8.80
C ARG A 164 -1.95 -0.96 7.61
N GLU A 165 -2.14 -2.04 6.85
CA GLU A 165 -2.80 -1.98 5.55
C GLU A 165 -4.32 -1.94 5.63
N ILE A 166 -4.94 -2.71 6.55
CA ILE A 166 -6.41 -2.80 6.64
C ILE A 166 -7.06 -1.44 6.92
N PRO A 167 -6.62 -0.61 7.88
CA PRO A 167 -7.21 0.71 8.10
C PRO A 167 -7.11 1.62 6.88
N ILE A 168 -5.98 1.59 6.18
CA ILE A 168 -5.75 2.39 4.97
C ILE A 168 -6.64 1.93 3.83
N LEU A 169 -6.76 0.62 3.60
CA LEU A 169 -7.63 0.06 2.56
C LEU A 169 -9.10 0.39 2.83
N LYS A 170 -9.55 0.31 4.08
CA LYS A 170 -10.91 0.70 4.48
C LYS A 170 -11.18 2.16 4.16
N TYR A 171 -10.27 3.04 4.57
CA TYR A 171 -10.42 4.46 4.32
C TYR A 171 -10.36 4.81 2.82
N ALA A 172 -9.49 4.15 2.06
CA ALA A 172 -9.45 4.30 0.60
C ALA A 172 -10.78 3.89 -0.06
N ASN A 173 -11.41 2.79 0.40
CA ASN A 173 -12.71 2.36 -0.09
C ASN A 173 -13.82 3.37 0.26
N GLU A 174 -13.84 3.94 1.46
CA GLU A 174 -14.78 5.02 1.85
C GLU A 174 -14.64 6.24 0.94
N ILE A 175 -13.41 6.66 0.62
CA ILE A 175 -13.16 7.76 -0.34
C ILE A 175 -13.78 7.45 -1.70
N LEU A 176 -13.61 6.22 -2.20
CA LEU A 176 -14.15 5.82 -3.50
C LEU A 176 -15.68 5.75 -3.51
N GLU A 177 -16.31 5.33 -2.42
CA GLU A 177 -17.77 5.33 -2.26
C GLU A 177 -18.33 6.76 -2.27
N ASP A 178 -17.71 7.68 -1.51
CA ASP A 178 -18.07 9.10 -1.48
C ASP A 178 -17.97 9.75 -2.87
N LEU A 179 -16.88 9.48 -3.61
CA LEU A 179 -16.70 9.99 -4.97
C LEU A 179 -17.77 9.49 -5.94
N SER A 180 -18.20 8.24 -5.82
CA SER A 180 -19.22 7.65 -6.68
C SER A 180 -20.62 8.20 -6.40
N THR A 181 -20.97 8.32 -5.12
CA THR A 181 -22.26 8.87 -4.70
C THR A 181 -22.43 10.31 -5.16
N ASN A 182 -21.38 11.10 -5.08
CA ASN A 182 -21.39 12.49 -5.57
C ASN A 182 -21.46 12.57 -7.11
N SER A 183 -20.90 11.60 -7.83
CA SER A 183 -20.99 11.54 -9.29
C SER A 183 -22.37 11.13 -9.80
N VAL A 184 -23.09 10.27 -9.07
CA VAL A 184 -24.46 9.85 -9.42
C VAL A 184 -25.46 10.99 -9.23
N ILE A 185 -25.31 11.83 -8.22
CA ILE A 185 -26.16 13.02 -8.03
C ILE A 185 -26.03 13.99 -9.21
N LEU A 186 -24.90 14.02 -9.92
CA LEU A 186 -24.65 14.84 -11.09
C LEU A 186 -25.28 14.35 -12.37
N ALA A 187 -25.53 13.05 -12.49
CA ALA A 187 -26.16 12.45 -13.68
C ALA A 187 -27.69 12.53 -13.67
N VAL A 188 -28.30 13.00 -12.59
CA VAL A 188 -29.76 13.02 -12.36
C VAL A 188 -30.34 14.45 -12.39
N VAL A 189 -29.52 15.49 -12.72
CA VAL A 189 -29.98 16.89 -12.84
C VAL A 189 -29.98 17.36 -14.27
#